data_ee1bc8420111d08c71344de2e91c637f
#
_entry.id   ee1bc8420111d08c71344de2e91c637f
#
_cell.length_a   1.000
_cell.length_b   1.000
_cell.length_c   1.000
_cell.angle_alpha   90.00
_cell.angle_beta   90.00
_cell.angle_gamma   90.00
#
_symmetry.space_group_name_H-M   'P 1'
#
loop_
_entity.id
_entity.type
_entity.pdbx_description
1 polymer ?
#
loop_
_entity_poly.entity_id
_entity_poly.type
_entity_poly.pdbx_seq_one_letter_code
_entity_poly.pdbx_strand_id
1 'polypeptide(L)'
;GPNDTLGAVNRLNSESVLSASKLVKLGKTYALGVETGPDSPAYGPRTYQMTVLQLDDGLGTPAGTNKVTGNDDLVHSYVGIGSQIDGLGHVGIDHHYYNNIHASEFVKVNGLTKFSTSQIPPIVTRGVLLDMAKLKGKKILPAGTSFNEADIRAAEAAIGIKIREGDVVLFHTGWLNISETDSERFMQGEPGLGKGGARYLASRKIVAVGSDTYGVEVIPFEQEG
;
A
#
# COMPACT_ATOMS: atom_id res chain seq x y z
N GLY A 1 12.04 8.87 18.88
CA GLY A 1 11.77 9.28 20.27
C GLY A 1 10.27 9.29 20.57
N PRO A 2 9.85 9.58 21.80
CA PRO A 2 8.42 9.46 22.22
C PRO A 2 7.48 10.41 21.46
N ASN A 3 7.99 11.46 20.86
CA ASN A 3 7.22 12.40 20.05
C ASN A 3 7.32 12.13 18.55
N ASP A 4 7.91 11.01 18.15
CA ASP A 4 8.02 10.63 16.74
C ASP A 4 6.65 10.22 16.18
N THR A 5 6.27 10.83 15.05
CA THR A 5 5.02 10.57 14.34
C THR A 5 5.23 10.02 12.93
N LEU A 6 6.48 9.86 12.50
CA LEU A 6 6.85 9.46 11.14
C LEU A 6 7.49 8.07 11.07
N GLY A 7 8.01 7.56 12.19
CA GLY A 7 8.60 6.22 12.25
C GLY A 7 9.81 6.05 11.34
N ALA A 8 9.78 4.98 10.55
CA ALA A 8 10.91 4.62 9.68
C ALA A 8 11.18 5.63 8.56
N VAL A 9 10.23 6.46 8.19
CA VAL A 9 10.40 7.52 7.18
C VAL A 9 11.46 8.53 7.59
N ASN A 10 11.70 8.71 8.89
CA ASN A 10 12.79 9.54 9.42
C ASN A 10 14.22 9.10 8.99
N ARG A 11 14.34 7.92 8.37
CA ARG A 11 15.62 7.43 7.83
C ARG A 11 15.95 8.00 6.45
N LEU A 12 14.96 8.60 5.79
CA LEU A 12 15.13 9.19 4.47
C LEU A 12 15.74 10.59 4.57
N ASN A 13 16.63 10.88 3.65
CA ASN A 13 17.32 12.17 3.56
C ASN A 13 17.76 12.44 2.11
N SER A 14 18.43 13.55 1.88
CA SER A 14 18.93 13.93 0.53
C SER A 14 19.86 12.87 -0.08
N GLU A 15 20.63 12.16 0.74
CA GLU A 15 21.54 11.10 0.27
C GLU A 15 20.73 9.89 -0.23
N SER A 16 19.59 9.55 0.41
CA SER A 16 18.67 8.53 -0.07
C SER A 16 18.18 8.85 -1.48
N VAL A 17 17.78 10.10 -1.73
CA VAL A 17 17.33 10.58 -3.05
C VAL A 17 18.45 10.48 -4.09
N LEU A 18 19.64 11.00 -3.77
CA LEU A 18 20.80 10.94 -4.67
C LEU A 18 21.23 9.51 -4.97
N SER A 19 21.16 8.62 -3.98
CA SER A 19 21.48 7.22 -4.18
C SER A 19 20.44 6.51 -5.04
N ALA A 20 19.16 6.80 -4.83
CA ALA A 20 18.06 6.23 -5.62
C ALA A 20 18.12 6.67 -7.09
N SER A 21 18.42 7.94 -7.36
CA SER A 21 18.50 8.47 -8.74
C SER A 21 19.55 7.76 -9.59
N LYS A 22 20.64 7.29 -8.96
CA LYS A 22 21.71 6.53 -9.64
C LYS A 22 21.29 5.11 -10.05
N LEU A 23 20.18 4.62 -9.54
CA LEU A 23 19.66 3.28 -9.87
C LEU A 23 18.90 3.23 -11.19
N VAL A 24 18.48 4.37 -11.72
CA VAL A 24 17.79 4.46 -13.00
C VAL A 24 18.78 4.13 -14.13
N LYS A 25 18.57 2.98 -14.79
CA LYS A 25 19.43 2.51 -15.89
C LYS A 25 18.71 2.44 -17.24
N LEU A 26 17.43 2.11 -17.22
CA LEU A 26 16.66 1.84 -18.44
C LEU A 26 15.65 2.94 -18.74
N GLY A 27 15.44 3.91 -17.85
CA GLY A 27 14.43 4.96 -18.02
C GLY A 27 12.99 4.43 -18.13
N LYS A 28 12.73 3.19 -17.69
CA LYS A 28 11.39 2.61 -17.70
C LYS A 28 10.61 3.03 -16.47
N THR A 29 9.34 3.33 -16.69
CA THR A 29 8.36 3.61 -15.63
C THR A 29 7.32 2.49 -15.58
N TYR A 30 6.76 2.25 -14.40
CA TYR A 30 5.75 1.23 -14.17
C TYR A 30 4.60 1.85 -13.37
N ALA A 31 3.37 1.74 -13.89
CA ALA A 31 2.18 2.09 -13.13
C ALA A 31 1.89 0.97 -12.14
N LEU A 32 2.01 1.24 -10.85
CA LEU A 32 1.74 0.28 -9.79
C LEU A 32 0.35 0.46 -9.16
N GLY A 33 -0.32 1.57 -9.47
CA GLY A 33 -1.70 1.80 -9.04
C GLY A 33 -2.68 0.95 -9.82
N VAL A 34 -3.72 0.46 -9.17
CA VAL A 34 -4.87 -0.17 -9.80
C VAL A 34 -5.94 0.87 -10.11
N GLU A 35 -6.66 0.67 -11.20
CA GLU A 35 -7.86 1.47 -11.48
C GLU A 35 -8.91 1.19 -10.40
N THR A 36 -9.53 2.27 -9.89
CA THR A 36 -10.50 2.18 -8.80
C THR A 36 -11.82 2.76 -9.25
N GLY A 37 -12.89 1.99 -9.06
CA GLY A 37 -14.24 2.36 -9.47
C GLY A 37 -15.32 1.67 -8.66
N PRO A 38 -16.59 1.80 -9.07
CA PRO A 38 -17.73 1.22 -8.35
C PRO A 38 -17.66 -0.31 -8.20
N ASP A 39 -17.02 -0.98 -9.16
CA ASP A 39 -16.90 -2.45 -9.20
C ASP A 39 -15.60 -2.97 -8.58
N SER A 40 -14.77 -2.08 -8.03
CA SER A 40 -13.53 -2.49 -7.37
C SER A 40 -13.83 -3.37 -6.16
N PRO A 41 -13.10 -4.49 -5.96
CA PRO A 41 -13.24 -5.32 -4.78
C PRO A 41 -13.07 -4.50 -3.51
N ALA A 42 -14.02 -4.63 -2.57
CA ALA A 42 -14.04 -3.85 -1.35
C ALA A 42 -14.41 -4.72 -0.15
N TYR A 43 -13.64 -4.59 0.94
CA TYR A 43 -13.82 -5.39 2.13
C TYR A 43 -14.89 -4.84 3.05
N GLY A 44 -15.80 -5.70 3.53
CA GLY A 44 -16.88 -5.33 4.45
C GLY A 44 -17.86 -4.33 3.84
N PRO A 45 -18.25 -3.26 4.56
CA PRO A 45 -19.23 -2.29 4.10
C PRO A 45 -18.63 -1.17 3.22
N ARG A 46 -17.40 -1.32 2.74
CA ARG A 46 -16.72 -0.29 1.95
C ARG A 46 -17.36 -0.14 0.59
N THR A 47 -17.57 1.09 0.17
CA THR A 47 -18.18 1.42 -1.12
C THR A 47 -17.40 2.51 -1.83
N TYR A 48 -17.52 2.52 -3.15
CA TYR A 48 -17.05 3.58 -4.02
C TYR A 48 -18.23 4.11 -4.84
N GLN A 49 -18.40 5.41 -4.86
CA GLN A 49 -19.44 6.08 -5.67
C GLN A 49 -18.81 7.26 -6.39
N MET A 50 -19.15 7.41 -7.66
CA MET A 50 -18.74 8.54 -8.47
C MET A 50 -19.98 9.18 -9.10
N THR A 51 -20.02 10.49 -9.11
CA THR A 51 -21.03 11.28 -9.81
C THR A 51 -20.32 12.30 -10.68
N VAL A 52 -20.59 12.28 -11.98
CA VAL A 52 -20.11 13.31 -12.90
C VAL A 52 -21.12 14.43 -12.93
N LEU A 53 -20.67 15.62 -12.55
CA LEU A 53 -21.47 16.85 -12.54
C LEU A 53 -21.14 17.65 -13.81
N GLN A 54 -22.17 17.98 -14.57
CA GLN A 54 -22.03 18.82 -15.76
C GLN A 54 -22.66 20.18 -15.52
N LEU A 55 -22.07 21.22 -16.09
CA LEU A 55 -22.74 22.50 -16.19
C LEU A 55 -24.01 22.31 -17.04
N ASP A 56 -25.16 22.71 -16.49
CA ASP A 56 -26.44 22.69 -17.19
C ASP A 56 -26.91 21.29 -17.65
N ASP A 57 -26.60 20.23 -16.91
CA ASP A 57 -26.93 18.84 -17.26
C ASP A 57 -26.48 18.41 -18.69
N GLY A 58 -25.49 19.11 -19.24
CA GLY A 58 -25.05 18.94 -20.64
C GLY A 58 -26.03 19.41 -21.71
N LEU A 59 -27.15 20.02 -21.30
CA LEU A 59 -28.24 20.47 -22.19
C LEU A 59 -28.48 21.99 -22.13
N GLY A 60 -27.89 22.68 -21.15
CA GLY A 60 -28.09 24.11 -20.96
C GLY A 60 -27.22 24.99 -21.84
N THR A 61 -27.17 26.27 -21.51
CA THR A 61 -26.40 27.26 -22.27
C THR A 61 -24.94 27.23 -21.81
N PRO A 62 -23.97 26.96 -22.70
CA PRO A 62 -22.56 27.03 -22.36
C PRO A 62 -22.17 28.41 -21.78
N ALA A 63 -21.22 28.40 -20.83
CA ALA A 63 -20.85 29.58 -20.06
C ALA A 63 -20.04 30.60 -20.89
N GLY A 64 -20.41 31.85 -20.81
CA GLY A 64 -19.68 32.98 -21.40
C GLY A 64 -19.68 33.04 -22.92
N THR A 65 -18.93 34.00 -23.46
CA THR A 65 -18.80 34.23 -24.91
C THR A 65 -18.04 33.12 -25.61
N ASN A 66 -17.14 32.43 -24.88
CA ASN A 66 -16.34 31.30 -25.35
C ASN A 66 -17.10 29.98 -25.35
N LYS A 67 -18.36 29.98 -24.89
CA LYS A 67 -19.20 28.78 -24.82
C LYS A 67 -18.52 27.61 -24.07
N VAL A 68 -17.94 27.91 -22.94
CA VAL A 68 -17.23 26.91 -22.12
C VAL A 68 -18.23 25.89 -21.57
N THR A 69 -17.89 24.63 -21.68
CA THR A 69 -18.54 23.51 -21.02
C THR A 69 -17.51 22.77 -20.18
N GLY A 70 -17.92 22.05 -19.14
CA GLY A 70 -17.00 21.30 -18.28
C GLY A 70 -17.73 20.24 -17.48
N ASN A 71 -16.97 19.27 -16.98
CA ASN A 71 -17.44 18.24 -16.08
C ASN A 71 -16.58 18.27 -14.83
N ASP A 72 -17.21 18.06 -13.67
CA ASP A 72 -16.56 17.87 -12.39
C ASP A 72 -16.92 16.50 -11.84
N ASP A 73 -15.98 15.86 -11.17
CA ASP A 73 -16.16 14.53 -10.59
C ASP A 73 -16.26 14.62 -9.07
N LEU A 74 -17.39 14.17 -8.54
CA LEU A 74 -17.59 13.95 -7.11
C LEU A 74 -17.36 12.49 -6.78
N VAL A 75 -16.40 12.21 -5.89
CA VAL A 75 -16.12 10.86 -5.40
C VAL A 75 -16.46 10.77 -3.92
N HIS A 76 -17.27 9.77 -3.57
CA HIS A 76 -17.53 9.35 -2.20
C HIS A 76 -17.04 7.91 -2.03
N SER A 77 -15.92 7.72 -1.36
CA SER A 77 -15.25 6.44 -1.29
C SER A 77 -14.53 6.22 0.05
N TYR A 78 -14.41 4.97 0.42
CA TYR A 78 -13.43 4.57 1.42
C TYR A 78 -12.03 4.61 0.81
N VAL A 79 -11.08 5.31 1.46
CA VAL A 79 -9.71 5.48 0.98
C VAL A 79 -8.96 4.15 0.84
N GLY A 80 -9.37 3.13 1.60
CA GLY A 80 -8.79 1.79 1.55
C GLY A 80 -9.32 0.88 0.43
N ILE A 81 -9.91 1.44 -0.66
CA ILE A 81 -10.28 0.70 -1.86
C ILE A 81 -9.22 0.95 -2.93
N GLY A 82 -8.71 -0.13 -3.54
CA GLY A 82 -7.64 -0.05 -4.54
C GLY A 82 -6.25 0.15 -3.93
N SER A 83 -5.35 0.78 -4.67
CA SER A 83 -3.99 1.05 -4.19
C SER A 83 -3.98 2.12 -3.12
N GLN A 84 -3.31 1.83 -2.00
CA GLN A 84 -3.30 2.71 -0.83
C GLN A 84 -1.94 2.68 -0.13
N ILE A 85 -1.71 3.63 0.76
CA ILE A 85 -0.64 3.62 1.74
C ILE A 85 -1.24 3.80 3.13
N ASP A 86 -0.95 2.89 4.04
CA ASP A 86 -1.36 2.95 5.42
C ASP A 86 -0.28 3.57 6.28
N GLY A 87 -0.68 4.55 7.09
CA GLY A 87 0.21 5.21 8.04
C GLY A 87 0.16 4.55 9.43
N LEU A 88 0.97 5.08 10.32
CA LEU A 88 1.14 4.56 11.70
C LEU A 88 -0.12 4.69 12.58
N GLY A 89 -1.15 5.38 12.12
CA GLY A 89 -2.44 5.51 12.77
C GLY A 89 -3.52 4.57 12.24
N HIS A 90 -3.19 3.64 11.30
CA HIS A 90 -4.19 2.77 10.67
C HIS A 90 -4.49 1.53 11.53
N VAL A 91 -3.48 0.83 12.01
CA VAL A 91 -3.64 -0.40 12.81
C VAL A 91 -3.02 -0.23 14.19
N GLY A 92 -3.72 -0.68 15.22
CA GLY A 92 -3.25 -0.70 16.61
C GLY A 92 -3.67 -1.99 17.31
N ILE A 93 -3.16 -2.18 18.52
CA ILE A 93 -3.49 -3.29 19.40
C ILE A 93 -4.07 -2.71 20.68
N ASP A 94 -5.24 -3.17 21.11
CA ASP A 94 -5.92 -2.68 22.30
C ASP A 94 -6.01 -1.16 22.37
N HIS A 95 -6.44 -0.55 21.24
CA HIS A 95 -6.53 0.91 21.04
C HIS A 95 -5.21 1.68 21.16
N HIS A 96 -4.07 1.00 21.25
CA HIS A 96 -2.75 1.62 21.24
C HIS A 96 -2.07 1.46 19.89
N TYR A 97 -1.51 2.54 19.40
CA TYR A 97 -0.86 2.66 18.11
C TYR A 97 0.63 2.92 18.27
N TYR A 98 1.29 3.37 17.21
CA TYR A 98 2.72 3.65 17.21
C TYR A 98 3.12 4.48 18.44
N ASN A 99 4.27 4.17 19.03
CA ASN A 99 4.77 4.75 20.28
C ASN A 99 3.83 4.58 21.48
N ASN A 100 2.98 3.56 21.46
CA ASN A 100 2.03 3.28 22.54
C ASN A 100 1.03 4.43 22.79
N ILE A 101 0.70 5.21 21.77
CA ILE A 101 -0.26 6.32 21.85
C ILE A 101 -1.68 5.75 21.76
N HIS A 102 -2.53 6.08 22.73
CA HIS A 102 -3.91 5.64 22.74
C HIS A 102 -4.77 6.41 21.70
N ALA A 103 -5.70 5.72 21.06
CA ALA A 103 -6.58 6.28 20.01
C ALA A 103 -7.28 7.58 20.42
N SER A 104 -7.76 7.69 21.66
CA SER A 104 -8.46 8.88 22.17
C SER A 104 -7.63 10.17 22.10
N GLU A 105 -6.31 10.05 22.05
CA GLU A 105 -5.42 11.21 21.95
C GLU A 105 -5.38 11.83 20.56
N PHE A 106 -5.57 11.03 19.50
CA PHE A 106 -5.32 11.50 18.14
C PHE A 106 -6.44 11.22 17.13
N VAL A 107 -7.35 10.27 17.37
CA VAL A 107 -8.46 9.98 16.47
C VAL A 107 -9.60 10.96 16.72
N LYS A 108 -10.01 11.68 15.67
CA LYS A 108 -11.15 12.61 15.69
C LYS A 108 -12.07 12.29 14.52
N VAL A 109 -13.33 12.68 14.63
CA VAL A 109 -14.36 12.43 13.58
C VAL A 109 -13.94 12.99 12.23
N ASN A 110 -13.20 14.09 12.21
CA ASN A 110 -12.77 14.78 11.00
C ASN A 110 -11.33 14.48 10.59
N GLY A 111 -10.71 13.47 11.18
CA GLY A 111 -9.36 13.02 10.81
C GLY A 111 -8.44 12.72 11.99
N LEU A 112 -7.21 12.41 11.69
CA LEU A 112 -6.16 12.11 12.67
C LEU A 112 -5.35 13.36 12.97
N THR A 113 -5.11 13.66 14.26
CA THR A 113 -4.25 14.78 14.69
C THR A 113 -2.78 14.38 14.80
N LYS A 114 -2.47 13.07 14.82
CA LYS A 114 -1.13 12.48 14.72
C LYS A 114 -1.19 11.32 13.74
N PHE A 115 -0.07 10.94 13.17
CA PHE A 115 0.08 9.76 12.29
C PHE A 115 -0.70 9.81 10.97
N SER A 116 -1.17 11.00 10.58
CA SER A 116 -1.81 11.19 9.27
C SER A 116 -0.80 10.96 8.14
N THR A 117 -1.22 10.26 7.09
CA THR A 117 -0.40 10.06 5.89
C THR A 117 -0.05 11.37 5.19
N SER A 118 -0.85 12.44 5.38
CA SER A 118 -0.53 13.78 4.87
C SER A 118 0.75 14.39 5.46
N GLN A 119 1.24 13.87 6.59
CA GLN A 119 2.49 14.30 7.22
C GLN A 119 3.72 13.55 6.69
N ILE A 120 3.51 12.45 5.95
CA ILE A 120 4.59 11.67 5.36
C ILE A 120 5.21 12.49 4.21
N PRO A 121 6.51 12.81 4.26
CA PRO A 121 7.17 13.48 3.15
C PRO A 121 7.26 12.55 1.93
N PRO A 122 7.55 13.09 0.72
CA PRO A 122 7.79 12.25 -0.44
C PRO A 122 8.83 11.17 -0.16
N ILE A 123 8.48 9.92 -0.45
CA ILE A 123 9.37 8.76 -0.27
C ILE A 123 10.15 8.56 -1.57
N VAL A 124 11.44 8.90 -1.55
CA VAL A 124 12.36 8.66 -2.68
C VAL A 124 13.53 7.86 -2.17
N THR A 125 13.55 6.58 -2.49
CA THR A 125 14.57 5.63 -2.05
C THR A 125 14.64 4.41 -2.97
N ARG A 126 15.50 3.45 -2.67
CA ARG A 126 15.59 2.19 -3.41
C ARG A 126 14.35 1.33 -3.14
N GLY A 127 13.67 0.90 -4.21
CA GLY A 127 12.69 -0.17 -4.16
C GLY A 127 13.33 -1.53 -4.43
N VAL A 128 12.95 -2.54 -3.65
CA VAL A 128 13.34 -3.94 -3.85
C VAL A 128 12.08 -4.75 -4.09
N LEU A 129 11.93 -5.28 -5.31
CA LEU A 129 10.82 -6.16 -5.66
C LEU A 129 11.25 -7.62 -5.45
N LEU A 130 10.52 -8.33 -4.62
CA LEU A 130 10.70 -9.76 -4.36
C LEU A 130 9.54 -10.53 -5.00
N ASP A 131 9.82 -11.29 -6.03
CA ASP A 131 8.84 -12.12 -6.73
C ASP A 131 8.67 -13.46 -6.00
N MET A 132 7.76 -13.48 -5.04
CA MET A 132 7.48 -14.66 -4.22
C MET A 132 6.74 -15.74 -5.00
N ALA A 133 5.92 -15.35 -5.98
CA ALA A 133 5.26 -16.29 -6.87
C ALA A 133 6.29 -17.08 -7.68
N LYS A 134 7.23 -16.39 -8.30
CA LYS A 134 8.32 -17.01 -9.05
C LYS A 134 9.23 -17.86 -8.17
N LEU A 135 9.58 -17.38 -6.96
CA LEU A 135 10.39 -18.14 -6.00
C LEU A 135 9.78 -19.50 -5.69
N LYS A 136 8.45 -19.54 -5.53
CA LYS A 136 7.71 -20.77 -5.22
C LYS A 136 7.22 -21.52 -6.47
N GLY A 137 7.68 -21.14 -7.68
CA GLY A 137 7.35 -21.81 -8.94
C GLY A 137 5.87 -21.72 -9.32
N LYS A 138 5.20 -20.64 -8.95
CA LYS A 138 3.76 -20.43 -9.21
C LYS A 138 3.53 -19.12 -9.95
N LYS A 139 2.39 -19.02 -10.67
CA LYS A 139 1.93 -17.75 -11.23
C LYS A 139 1.18 -16.91 -10.19
N ILE A 140 0.40 -17.59 -9.34
CA ILE A 140 -0.39 -16.99 -8.27
C ILE A 140 -0.19 -17.87 -7.04
N LEU A 141 0.19 -17.28 -5.92
CA LEU A 141 0.30 -18.01 -4.65
C LEU A 141 -1.09 -18.28 -4.08
N PRO A 142 -1.32 -19.44 -3.49
CA PRO A 142 -2.57 -19.72 -2.76
C PRO A 142 -2.73 -18.80 -1.54
N ALA A 143 -3.99 -18.48 -1.18
CA ALA A 143 -4.30 -17.84 0.10
C ALA A 143 -3.72 -18.67 1.27
N GLY A 144 -3.34 -18.02 2.35
CA GLY A 144 -2.69 -18.66 3.50
C GLY A 144 -1.23 -19.05 3.27
N THR A 145 -0.65 -18.75 2.09
CA THR A 145 0.79 -18.95 1.87
C THR A 145 1.55 -17.83 2.56
N SER A 146 2.15 -18.12 3.71
CA SER A 146 3.03 -17.16 4.38
C SER A 146 4.44 -17.18 3.80
N PHE A 147 5.12 -16.04 3.85
CA PHE A 147 6.54 -15.94 3.60
C PHE A 147 7.23 -15.26 4.78
N ASN A 148 8.21 -15.98 5.30
CA ASN A 148 8.96 -15.61 6.48
C ASN A 148 10.43 -15.30 6.14
N GLU A 149 11.27 -15.11 7.15
CA GLU A 149 12.69 -14.75 6.97
C GLU A 149 13.42 -15.64 5.98
N ALA A 150 13.23 -16.97 6.05
CA ALA A 150 13.90 -17.91 5.16
C ALA A 150 13.50 -17.70 3.68
N ASP A 151 12.21 -17.47 3.43
CA ASP A 151 11.69 -17.19 2.08
C ASP A 151 12.23 -15.86 1.54
N ILE A 152 12.24 -14.82 2.37
CA ILE A 152 12.74 -13.50 1.99
C ILE A 152 14.24 -13.57 1.67
N ARG A 153 15.03 -14.26 2.50
CA ARG A 153 16.46 -14.47 2.23
C ARG A 153 16.70 -15.29 0.96
N ALA A 154 15.87 -16.27 0.67
CA ALA A 154 15.93 -17.02 -0.57
C ALA A 154 15.62 -16.13 -1.78
N ALA A 155 14.61 -15.23 -1.68
CA ALA A 155 14.30 -14.27 -2.72
C ALA A 155 15.43 -13.25 -2.93
N GLU A 156 16.04 -12.73 -1.86
CA GLU A 156 17.24 -11.88 -1.94
C GLU A 156 18.39 -12.58 -2.70
N ALA A 157 18.63 -13.84 -2.35
CA ALA A 157 19.69 -14.63 -2.99
C ALA A 157 19.39 -14.88 -4.48
N ALA A 158 18.13 -15.17 -4.82
CA ALA A 158 17.71 -15.43 -6.20
C ALA A 158 17.92 -14.22 -7.14
N ILE A 159 17.82 -13.00 -6.61
CA ILE A 159 18.04 -11.77 -7.38
C ILE A 159 19.41 -11.12 -7.13
N GLY A 160 20.25 -11.70 -6.26
CA GLY A 160 21.57 -11.18 -5.94
C GLY A 160 21.57 -9.83 -5.20
N ILE A 161 20.49 -9.51 -4.47
CA ILE A 161 20.34 -8.24 -3.76
C ILE A 161 20.10 -8.50 -2.28
N LYS A 162 20.68 -7.66 -1.44
CA LYS A 162 20.41 -7.60 0.01
C LYS A 162 19.51 -6.40 0.33
N ILE A 163 18.47 -6.65 1.12
CA ILE A 163 17.66 -5.60 1.74
C ILE A 163 18.53 -4.84 2.75
N ARG A 164 18.44 -3.52 2.74
CA ARG A 164 19.21 -2.63 3.61
C ARG A 164 18.34 -1.53 4.21
N GLU A 165 18.90 -0.83 5.17
CA GLU A 165 18.26 0.31 5.80
C GLU A 165 17.81 1.35 4.75
N GLY A 166 16.60 1.85 4.90
CA GLY A 166 16.01 2.85 4.03
C GLY A 166 15.31 2.31 2.78
N ASP A 167 15.33 1.00 2.52
CA ASP A 167 14.62 0.41 1.36
C ASP A 167 13.11 0.44 1.53
N VAL A 168 12.40 0.45 0.41
CA VAL A 168 11.00 0.01 0.28
C VAL A 168 11.01 -1.41 -0.30
N VAL A 169 10.36 -2.35 0.36
CA VAL A 169 10.27 -3.74 -0.09
C VAL A 169 8.87 -4.02 -0.62
N LEU A 170 8.80 -4.50 -1.86
CA LEU A 170 7.54 -4.87 -2.52
C LEU A 170 7.52 -6.37 -2.78
N PHE A 171 6.40 -7.02 -2.47
CA PHE A 171 6.17 -8.42 -2.74
C PHE A 171 5.24 -8.59 -3.92
N HIS A 172 5.62 -9.46 -4.85
CA HIS A 172 4.76 -9.91 -5.94
C HIS A 172 4.32 -11.35 -5.65
N THR A 173 3.03 -11.53 -5.48
CA THR A 173 2.39 -12.83 -5.19
C THR A 173 1.55 -13.33 -6.35
N GLY A 174 1.23 -12.46 -7.28
CA GLY A 174 0.30 -12.68 -8.38
C GLY A 174 -1.18 -12.59 -7.96
N TRP A 175 -1.48 -12.31 -6.68
CA TRP A 175 -2.83 -12.34 -6.14
C TRP A 175 -3.75 -11.29 -6.78
N LEU A 176 -3.23 -10.11 -7.09
CA LEU A 176 -3.99 -9.06 -7.75
C LEU A 176 -4.61 -9.51 -9.09
N ASN A 177 -4.00 -10.48 -9.78
CA ASN A 177 -4.52 -10.96 -11.07
C ASN A 177 -5.90 -11.62 -10.99
N ILE A 178 -6.38 -11.98 -9.80
CA ILE A 178 -7.73 -12.53 -9.62
C ILE A 178 -8.75 -11.50 -9.14
N SER A 179 -8.34 -10.28 -8.83
CA SER A 179 -9.23 -9.26 -8.27
C SER A 179 -10.45 -8.96 -9.14
N GLU A 180 -10.29 -8.95 -10.46
CA GLU A 180 -11.37 -8.69 -11.42
C GLU A 180 -12.09 -9.96 -11.89
N THR A 181 -11.38 -11.10 -11.90
CA THR A 181 -11.93 -12.35 -12.45
C THR A 181 -12.58 -13.25 -11.40
N ASP A 182 -12.18 -13.09 -10.13
CA ASP A 182 -12.67 -13.87 -8.99
C ASP A 182 -12.56 -13.02 -7.72
N SER A 183 -13.33 -11.93 -7.68
CA SER A 183 -13.30 -10.96 -6.60
C SER A 183 -13.71 -11.56 -5.25
N GLU A 184 -14.62 -12.55 -5.26
CA GLU A 184 -15.01 -13.27 -4.05
C GLU A 184 -13.83 -14.00 -3.44
N ARG A 185 -13.09 -14.77 -4.22
CA ARG A 185 -11.87 -15.44 -3.78
C ARG A 185 -10.80 -14.46 -3.35
N PHE A 186 -10.65 -13.35 -4.08
CA PHE A 186 -9.70 -12.29 -3.74
C PHE A 186 -9.92 -11.76 -2.32
N MET A 187 -11.18 -11.67 -1.88
CA MET A 187 -11.57 -11.12 -0.58
C MET A 187 -11.63 -12.14 0.56
N GLN A 188 -11.57 -13.44 0.29
CA GLN A 188 -11.66 -14.49 1.32
C GLN A 188 -10.34 -14.79 2.04
N GLY A 189 -9.24 -14.38 1.48
CA GLY A 189 -7.91 -14.58 2.05
C GLY A 189 -6.83 -14.19 1.05
N GLU A 190 -5.58 -14.27 1.45
CA GLU A 190 -4.46 -13.91 0.58
C GLU A 190 -3.14 -14.56 1.01
N PRO A 191 -2.17 -14.73 0.10
CA PRO A 191 -0.78 -14.97 0.47
C PRO A 191 -0.19 -13.70 1.06
N GLY A 192 0.77 -13.81 1.95
CA GLY A 192 1.33 -12.59 2.50
C GLY A 192 2.48 -12.80 3.48
N LEU A 193 2.87 -11.71 4.09
CA LEU A 193 3.96 -11.64 5.04
C LEU A 193 3.57 -12.33 6.36
N GLY A 194 4.41 -13.25 6.82
CA GLY A 194 4.30 -13.85 8.14
C GLY A 194 5.03 -13.05 9.21
N LYS A 195 4.80 -13.38 10.49
CA LYS A 195 5.43 -12.71 11.63
C LYS A 195 6.96 -12.73 11.58
N GLY A 196 7.56 -13.86 11.20
CA GLY A 196 9.01 -13.99 11.06
C GLY A 196 9.57 -13.09 9.97
N GLY A 197 8.86 -12.97 8.86
CA GLY A 197 9.19 -12.06 7.76
C GLY A 197 9.12 -10.60 8.19
N ALA A 198 8.04 -10.21 8.90
CA ALA A 198 7.88 -8.85 9.42
C ALA A 198 9.03 -8.48 10.38
N ARG A 199 9.39 -9.37 11.31
CA ARG A 199 10.54 -9.17 12.22
C ARG A 199 11.86 -9.03 11.46
N TYR A 200 12.07 -9.86 10.43
CA TYR A 200 13.26 -9.75 9.59
C TYR A 200 13.33 -8.38 8.89
N LEU A 201 12.26 -7.94 8.22
CA LEU A 201 12.21 -6.64 7.57
C LEU A 201 12.42 -5.48 8.55
N ALA A 202 11.81 -5.54 9.73
CA ALA A 202 12.03 -4.56 10.79
C ALA A 202 13.50 -4.50 11.22
N SER A 203 14.18 -5.67 11.35
CA SER A 203 15.60 -5.75 11.66
C SER A 203 16.49 -5.13 10.57
N ARG A 204 16.01 -5.14 9.32
CA ARG A 204 16.69 -4.50 8.18
C ARG A 204 16.44 -3.00 8.12
N LYS A 205 15.54 -2.47 8.98
CA LYS A 205 15.20 -1.05 9.11
C LYS A 205 14.68 -0.45 7.80
N ILE A 206 13.83 -1.20 7.11
CA ILE A 206 13.15 -0.71 5.90
C ILE A 206 12.22 0.46 6.21
N VAL A 207 11.85 1.23 5.20
CA VAL A 207 10.97 2.40 5.35
C VAL A 207 9.52 2.01 5.16
N ALA A 208 9.24 1.17 4.17
CA ALA A 208 7.90 0.70 3.88
C ALA A 208 7.93 -0.71 3.28
N VAL A 209 6.81 -1.40 3.39
CA VAL A 209 6.53 -2.68 2.74
C VAL A 209 5.24 -2.57 1.96
N GLY A 210 5.15 -3.26 0.84
CA GLY A 210 3.93 -3.33 0.03
C GLY A 210 3.77 -4.69 -0.64
N SER A 211 2.58 -4.98 -1.14
CA SER A 211 2.23 -6.22 -1.82
C SER A 211 1.15 -5.98 -2.87
N ASP A 212 0.97 -6.93 -3.78
CA ASP A 212 -0.13 -7.01 -4.74
C ASP A 212 -1.33 -7.79 -4.15
N THR A 213 -1.55 -7.66 -2.85
CA THR A 213 -2.63 -8.28 -2.08
C THR A 213 -3.54 -7.21 -1.49
N TYR A 214 -4.66 -7.60 -0.91
CA TYR A 214 -5.57 -6.68 -0.24
C TYR A 214 -4.91 -5.99 0.98
N GLY A 215 -4.26 -6.78 1.84
CA GLY A 215 -3.35 -6.31 2.87
C GLY A 215 -1.91 -6.66 2.51
N VAL A 216 -1.05 -6.80 3.47
CA VAL A 216 0.33 -7.26 3.30
C VAL A 216 0.55 -8.56 4.06
N GLU A 217 -0.22 -8.78 5.11
CA GLU A 217 -0.16 -9.93 5.99
C GLU A 217 -0.90 -11.12 5.37
N VAL A 218 -0.41 -12.32 5.63
CA VAL A 218 -1.07 -13.55 5.18
C VAL A 218 -2.45 -13.73 5.82
N ILE A 219 -3.46 -14.08 5.01
CA ILE A 219 -4.81 -14.41 5.48
C ILE A 219 -5.21 -15.79 4.94
N PRO A 220 -5.63 -16.75 5.79
CA PRO A 220 -5.74 -16.67 7.26
C PRO A 220 -4.40 -16.43 7.95
N PHE A 221 -4.44 -15.71 9.08
CA PHE A 221 -3.26 -15.38 9.87
C PHE A 221 -2.52 -16.62 10.34
N GLU A 222 -1.18 -16.51 10.45
CA GLU A 222 -0.39 -17.57 11.04
C GLU A 222 -0.84 -17.83 12.48
N GLN A 223 -1.15 -19.09 12.77
CA GLN A 223 -1.42 -19.49 14.15
C GLN A 223 -0.12 -19.45 14.94
N GLU A 224 -0.21 -19.04 16.19
CA GLU A 224 0.89 -19.22 17.12
C GLU A 224 1.01 -20.71 17.42
N GLY A 225 2.16 -21.30 17.04
CA GLY A 225 2.53 -22.65 17.39
C GLY A 225 2.88 -22.77 18.86
#